data_2e1667755213f6414fe61195e2af5b46
#
_entry.id   2e1667755213f6414fe61195e2af5b46
#
_cell.length_a   1.000
_cell.length_b   1.000
_cell.length_c   1.000
_cell.angle_alpha   90.00
_cell.angle_beta   90.00
_cell.angle_gamma   90.00
#
_symmetry.space_group_name_H-M   'P 1'
#
loop_
_entity.id
_entity.type
_entity.pdbx_description
1 polymer ?
#
loop_
_entity_poly.entity_id
_entity_poly.type
_entity_poly.pdbx_seq_one_letter_code
_entity_poly.pdbx_strand_id
1 'polypeptide(L)'
;MPHFITDKCIGCSVCEVKCPTNTIWGAARGMYYIHPERCIDCSVCGIYCPVDAIQNQHGEFIPRVKPKEIPKAEVIKELCTGCEFCVDICPFECIKMIDANDETIANHYKIAFVDEKKCVACRLCESVCDKDAIVVPDAPTQLKGYLPDFVVMGTGR
;
A
#
# COMPACT_ATOMS: atom_id res chain seq x y z
N MET A 1 -7.11 -14.26 6.69
CA MET A 1 -7.32 -15.07 5.46
C MET A 1 -7.14 -14.15 4.26
N PRO A 2 -6.52 -14.64 3.18
CA PRO A 2 -6.18 -13.78 2.03
C PRO A 2 -7.42 -13.36 1.24
N HIS A 3 -7.25 -12.31 0.43
CA HIS A 3 -8.22 -11.93 -0.58
C HIS A 3 -8.33 -12.99 -1.67
N PHE A 4 -9.45 -13.03 -2.35
CA PHE A 4 -9.77 -14.02 -3.38
C PHE A 4 -10.24 -13.36 -4.68
N ILE A 5 -9.76 -13.84 -5.83
CA ILE A 5 -10.21 -13.38 -7.16
C ILE A 5 -11.26 -14.35 -7.67
N THR A 6 -12.43 -13.83 -8.01
CA THR A 6 -13.57 -14.62 -8.50
C THR A 6 -13.54 -14.78 -10.03
N ASP A 7 -14.46 -15.60 -10.55
CA ASP A 7 -14.68 -15.85 -11.98
C ASP A 7 -15.11 -14.61 -12.79
N LYS A 8 -15.47 -13.51 -12.11
CA LYS A 8 -15.67 -12.21 -12.77
C LYS A 8 -14.39 -11.59 -13.35
N CYS A 9 -13.21 -12.17 -13.03
CA CYS A 9 -11.92 -11.67 -13.49
C CYS A 9 -11.83 -11.69 -15.02
N ILE A 10 -11.44 -10.56 -15.62
CA ILE A 10 -11.25 -10.38 -17.06
C ILE A 10 -9.78 -10.46 -17.50
N GLY A 11 -8.85 -10.72 -16.57
CA GLY A 11 -7.42 -10.84 -16.90
C GLY A 11 -6.74 -9.54 -17.29
N CYS A 12 -7.15 -8.40 -16.72
CA CYS A 12 -6.62 -7.07 -17.05
C CYS A 12 -5.26 -6.75 -16.42
N SER A 13 -4.72 -7.62 -15.56
CA SER A 13 -3.44 -7.49 -14.82
C SER A 13 -3.28 -6.28 -13.90
N VAL A 14 -4.26 -5.43 -13.74
CA VAL A 14 -4.17 -4.24 -12.87
C VAL A 14 -3.84 -4.60 -11.42
N CYS A 15 -4.49 -5.63 -10.88
CA CYS A 15 -4.26 -6.09 -9.50
C CYS A 15 -2.83 -6.60 -9.28
N GLU A 16 -2.23 -7.28 -10.28
CA GLU A 16 -0.84 -7.73 -10.23
C GLU A 16 0.14 -6.55 -10.12
N VAL A 17 -0.02 -5.56 -11.00
CA VAL A 17 0.85 -4.36 -11.03
C VAL A 17 0.73 -3.53 -9.74
N LYS A 18 -0.44 -3.50 -9.12
CA LYS A 18 -0.72 -2.70 -7.91
C LYS A 18 -0.49 -3.46 -6.61
N CYS A 19 -0.20 -4.75 -6.66
CA CYS A 19 0.07 -5.54 -5.46
C CYS A 19 1.40 -5.15 -4.81
N PRO A 20 1.40 -4.67 -3.55
CA PRO A 20 2.65 -4.24 -2.89
C PRO A 20 3.59 -5.40 -2.53
N THR A 21 3.08 -6.62 -2.46
CA THR A 21 3.86 -7.81 -2.10
C THR A 21 4.10 -8.77 -3.25
N ASN A 22 3.71 -8.40 -4.49
CA ASN A 22 3.83 -9.25 -5.68
C ASN A 22 3.26 -10.67 -5.48
N THR A 23 2.11 -10.74 -4.86
CA THR A 23 1.48 -12.02 -4.50
C THR A 23 0.37 -12.43 -5.47
N ILE A 24 0.15 -11.64 -6.52
CA ILE A 24 -0.86 -11.89 -7.55
C ILE A 24 -0.17 -12.31 -8.84
N TRP A 25 -0.66 -13.37 -9.43
CA TRP A 25 -0.11 -13.92 -10.67
C TRP A 25 -1.22 -14.49 -11.56
N GLY A 26 -0.97 -14.55 -12.84
CA GLY A 26 -1.91 -15.05 -13.82
C GLY A 26 -1.40 -14.86 -15.25
N ALA A 27 -2.26 -15.09 -16.21
CA ALA A 27 -1.99 -14.84 -17.64
C ALA A 27 -2.93 -13.75 -18.16
N ALA A 28 -2.43 -12.90 -19.03
CA ALA A 28 -3.23 -11.87 -19.69
C ALA A 28 -4.47 -12.49 -20.38
N ARG A 29 -5.64 -11.91 -20.14
CA ARG A 29 -6.96 -12.41 -20.56
C ARG A 29 -7.40 -13.73 -19.91
N GLY A 30 -6.62 -14.27 -18.98
CA GLY A 30 -6.97 -15.40 -18.15
C GLY A 30 -7.36 -14.97 -16.74
N MET A 31 -7.71 -15.92 -15.89
CA MET A 31 -7.99 -15.66 -14.49
C MET A 31 -6.68 -15.41 -13.72
N TYR A 32 -6.68 -14.44 -12.82
CA TYR A 32 -5.58 -14.18 -11.89
C TYR A 32 -5.84 -14.84 -10.53
N TYR A 33 -4.77 -15.09 -9.80
CA TYR A 33 -4.79 -15.75 -8.49
C TYR A 33 -3.96 -14.98 -7.47
N ILE A 34 -4.37 -15.03 -6.22
CA ILE A 34 -3.65 -14.43 -5.09
C ILE A 34 -3.00 -15.55 -4.28
N HIS A 35 -1.70 -15.44 -4.03
CA HIS A 35 -0.97 -16.38 -3.18
C HIS A 35 -1.34 -16.11 -1.70
N PRO A 36 -2.01 -17.06 -1.03
CA PRO A 36 -2.61 -16.79 0.28
C PRO A 36 -1.59 -16.46 1.38
N GLU A 37 -0.44 -17.12 1.38
CA GLU A 37 0.58 -16.96 2.42
C GLU A 37 1.33 -15.63 2.33
N ARG A 38 1.28 -14.96 1.19
CA ARG A 38 1.98 -13.69 0.95
C ARG A 38 1.06 -12.49 0.88
N CYS A 39 -0.24 -12.71 0.92
CA CYS A 39 -1.23 -11.65 0.94
C CYS A 39 -1.26 -10.97 2.30
N ILE A 40 -1.17 -9.63 2.33
CA ILE A 40 -1.23 -8.81 3.54
C ILE A 40 -2.58 -8.15 3.77
N ASP A 41 -3.60 -8.59 3.07
CA ASP A 41 -5.00 -8.11 3.20
C ASP A 41 -5.19 -6.59 3.07
N CYS A 42 -4.34 -5.93 2.28
CA CYS A 42 -4.35 -4.47 2.11
C CYS A 42 -5.50 -3.92 1.25
N SER A 43 -6.31 -4.79 0.63
CA SER A 43 -7.44 -4.44 -0.26
C SER A 43 -7.10 -3.62 -1.52
N VAL A 44 -5.84 -3.29 -1.77
CA VAL A 44 -5.42 -2.51 -2.94
C VAL A 44 -5.90 -3.15 -4.25
N CYS A 45 -5.76 -4.46 -4.40
CA CYS A 45 -6.20 -5.19 -5.59
C CYS A 45 -7.70 -5.00 -5.87
N GLY A 46 -8.54 -4.96 -4.82
CA GLY A 46 -9.99 -4.75 -4.94
C GLY A 46 -10.35 -3.34 -5.37
N ILE A 47 -9.79 -2.32 -4.70
CA ILE A 47 -10.11 -0.90 -5.02
C ILE A 47 -9.70 -0.49 -6.44
N TYR A 48 -8.72 -1.18 -7.03
CA TYR A 48 -8.29 -0.95 -8.42
C TYR A 48 -8.98 -1.87 -9.44
N CYS A 49 -9.72 -2.91 -9.01
CA CYS A 49 -10.35 -3.87 -9.91
C CYS A 49 -11.49 -3.23 -10.73
N PRO A 50 -11.43 -3.22 -12.07
CA PRO A 50 -12.44 -2.55 -12.89
C PRO A 50 -13.79 -3.27 -12.94
N VAL A 51 -13.84 -4.53 -12.51
CA VAL A 51 -15.03 -5.40 -12.58
C VAL A 51 -15.49 -5.93 -11.23
N ASP A 52 -14.95 -5.39 -10.12
CA ASP A 52 -15.26 -5.80 -8.76
C ASP A 52 -15.16 -7.33 -8.56
N ALA A 53 -14.08 -7.93 -9.09
CA ALA A 53 -13.88 -9.38 -9.07
C ALA A 53 -13.21 -9.90 -7.79
N ILE A 54 -12.86 -9.04 -6.84
CA ILE A 54 -12.04 -9.39 -5.68
C ILE A 54 -12.87 -9.33 -4.41
N GLN A 55 -12.82 -10.42 -3.66
CA GLN A 55 -13.45 -10.58 -2.35
C GLN A 55 -12.39 -10.46 -1.23
N ASN A 56 -12.82 -9.91 -0.10
CA ASN A 56 -12.05 -9.91 1.13
C ASN A 56 -12.11 -11.27 1.83
N GLN A 57 -11.44 -11.38 2.99
CA GLN A 57 -11.43 -12.58 3.83
C GLN A 57 -12.80 -13.02 4.34
N HIS A 58 -13.83 -12.17 4.27
CA HIS A 58 -15.21 -12.45 4.70
C HIS A 58 -16.13 -12.83 3.52
N GLY A 59 -15.59 -12.90 2.31
CA GLY A 59 -16.36 -13.19 1.09
C GLY A 59 -17.13 -11.98 0.53
N GLU A 60 -16.88 -10.79 1.04
CA GLU A 60 -17.50 -9.56 0.57
C GLU A 60 -16.69 -8.97 -0.60
N PHE A 61 -17.40 -8.54 -1.65
CA PHE A 61 -16.75 -7.86 -2.77
C PHE A 61 -16.20 -6.50 -2.36
N ILE A 62 -14.95 -6.24 -2.71
CA ILE A 62 -14.32 -4.95 -2.49
C ILE A 62 -14.69 -4.05 -3.66
N PRO A 63 -15.46 -2.96 -3.44
CA PRO A 63 -15.89 -2.09 -4.52
C PRO A 63 -14.72 -1.29 -5.08
N ARG A 64 -14.75 -1.07 -6.39
CA ARG A 64 -13.80 -0.18 -7.05
C ARG A 64 -13.92 1.24 -6.51
N VAL A 65 -12.78 1.87 -6.25
CA VAL A 65 -12.68 3.28 -5.91
C VAL A 65 -12.19 4.07 -7.13
N LYS A 66 -12.77 5.23 -7.38
CA LYS A 66 -12.30 6.08 -8.48
C LYS A 66 -10.86 6.57 -8.19
N PRO A 67 -9.99 6.70 -9.21
CA PRO A 67 -8.60 7.08 -9.02
C PRO A 67 -8.38 8.36 -8.19
N LYS A 68 -9.30 9.32 -8.29
CA LYS A 68 -9.26 10.60 -7.53
C LYS A 68 -9.68 10.45 -6.07
N GLU A 69 -10.41 9.40 -5.74
CA GLU A 69 -10.96 9.12 -4.40
C GLU A 69 -10.11 8.10 -3.64
N ILE A 70 -9.10 7.51 -4.30
CA ILE A 70 -8.18 6.57 -3.64
C ILE A 70 -7.37 7.34 -2.62
N PRO A 71 -7.42 6.95 -1.32
CA PRO A 71 -6.66 7.62 -0.28
C PRO A 71 -5.15 7.54 -0.56
N LYS A 72 -4.41 8.52 -0.09
CA LYS A 72 -2.96 8.59 -0.24
C LYS A 72 -2.31 8.69 1.12
N ALA A 73 -1.06 8.26 1.22
CA ALA A 73 -0.30 8.43 2.44
C ALA A 73 0.00 9.92 2.67
N GLU A 74 -0.20 10.37 3.88
CA GLU A 74 0.06 11.74 4.33
C GLU A 74 1.10 11.72 5.44
N VAL A 75 2.01 12.68 5.43
CA VAL A 75 3.07 12.81 6.45
C VAL A 75 2.74 13.94 7.41
N ILE A 76 2.70 13.62 8.70
CA ILE A 76 2.58 14.58 9.78
C ILE A 76 4.00 15.07 10.11
N LYS A 77 4.37 16.24 9.61
CA LYS A 77 5.74 16.77 9.66
C LYS A 77 6.28 16.86 11.09
N GLU A 78 5.44 17.27 12.03
CA GLU A 78 5.79 17.46 13.43
C GLU A 78 6.18 16.17 14.15
N LEU A 79 5.69 15.03 13.65
CA LEU A 79 5.96 13.71 14.22
C LEU A 79 7.08 12.96 13.49
N CYS A 80 7.42 13.38 12.26
CA CYS A 80 8.40 12.70 11.43
C CYS A 80 9.83 12.94 11.98
N THR A 81 10.54 11.87 12.28
CA THR A 81 11.92 11.91 12.80
C THR A 81 13.00 11.65 11.73
N GLY A 82 12.60 11.43 10.47
CA GLY A 82 13.54 11.19 9.38
C GLY A 82 14.24 9.81 9.42
N CYS A 83 13.62 8.81 10.01
CA CYS A 83 14.21 7.46 10.18
C CYS A 83 14.32 6.63 8.90
N GLU A 84 13.69 7.05 7.80
CA GLU A 84 13.71 6.43 6.46
C GLU A 84 13.02 5.06 6.34
N PHE A 85 12.50 4.45 7.41
CA PHE A 85 11.83 3.13 7.33
C PHE A 85 10.66 3.09 6.35
N CYS A 86 9.90 4.17 6.25
CA CYS A 86 8.81 4.28 5.27
C CYS A 86 9.30 4.33 3.83
N VAL A 87 10.50 4.86 3.58
CA VAL A 87 11.14 4.87 2.26
C VAL A 87 11.55 3.45 1.87
N ASP A 88 12.22 2.76 2.78
CA ASP A 88 12.75 1.40 2.53
C ASP A 88 11.63 0.38 2.31
N ILE A 89 10.53 0.50 3.04
CA ILE A 89 9.40 -0.43 2.92
C ILE A 89 8.53 -0.20 1.68
N CYS A 90 8.58 0.99 1.08
CA CYS A 90 7.68 1.35 -0.02
C CYS A 90 8.05 0.66 -1.34
N PRO A 91 7.26 -0.32 -1.83
CA PRO A 91 7.59 -1.06 -3.04
C PRO A 91 7.36 -0.24 -4.33
N PHE A 92 6.71 0.90 -4.23
CA PHE A 92 6.42 1.80 -5.37
C PHE A 92 7.35 3.00 -5.44
N GLU A 93 8.36 3.06 -4.56
CA GLU A 93 9.33 4.17 -4.51
C GLU A 93 8.64 5.55 -4.53
N CYS A 94 7.48 5.65 -3.86
CA CYS A 94 6.70 6.89 -3.81
C CYS A 94 7.06 7.78 -2.63
N ILE A 95 7.95 7.36 -1.75
CA ILE A 95 8.36 8.14 -0.57
C ILE A 95 9.82 8.55 -0.74
N LYS A 96 10.08 9.83 -0.51
CA LYS A 96 11.41 10.43 -0.58
C LYS A 96 11.68 11.25 0.67
N MET A 97 12.95 11.41 1.02
CA MET A 97 13.34 12.32 2.07
C MET A 97 13.62 13.71 1.48
N ILE A 98 13.00 14.73 2.05
CA ILE A 98 13.21 16.13 1.71
C ILE A 98 13.67 16.90 2.95
N ASP A 99 14.38 18.01 2.72
CA ASP A 99 14.78 18.89 3.82
C ASP A 99 13.53 19.55 4.44
N ALA A 100 13.45 19.54 5.76
CA ALA A 100 12.41 20.26 6.48
C ALA A 100 12.72 21.76 6.42
N ASN A 101 12.15 22.46 5.44
CA ASN A 101 12.31 23.91 5.25
C ASN A 101 11.42 24.70 6.21
N ASP A 102 11.38 24.34 7.46
CA ASP A 102 10.62 25.06 8.47
C ASP A 102 11.59 25.85 9.36
N GLU A 103 11.56 27.18 9.26
CA GLU A 103 12.39 28.09 10.07
C GLU A 103 12.16 27.92 11.57
N THR A 104 11.06 27.25 11.96
CA THR A 104 10.71 26.98 13.36
C THR A 104 11.39 25.74 13.93
N ILE A 105 11.92 24.86 13.07
CA ILE A 105 12.59 23.64 13.47
C ILE A 105 14.10 23.83 13.30
N ALA A 106 14.78 24.13 14.38
CA ALA A 106 16.21 24.48 14.44
C ALA A 106 17.18 23.35 14.02
N ASN A 107 16.70 22.22 13.56
CA ASN A 107 17.51 21.06 13.20
C ASN A 107 17.38 20.77 11.70
N HIS A 108 18.52 20.70 11.02
CA HIS A 108 18.67 20.26 9.63
C HIS A 108 18.38 18.76 9.45
N TYR A 109 17.16 18.31 9.78
CA TYR A 109 16.77 16.95 9.51
C TYR A 109 15.83 16.85 8.33
N LYS A 110 15.82 15.69 7.71
CA LYS A 110 14.95 15.38 6.59
C LYS A 110 13.63 14.81 7.09
N ILE A 111 12.59 15.10 6.37
CA ILE A 111 11.26 14.54 6.57
C ILE A 111 10.83 13.74 5.35
N ALA A 112 9.94 12.77 5.56
CA ALA A 112 9.37 12.02 4.47
C ALA A 112 8.40 12.86 3.63
N PHE A 113 8.43 12.67 2.33
CA PHE A 113 7.49 13.25 1.36
C PHE A 113 6.92 12.14 0.47
N VAL A 114 5.61 12.15 0.26
CA VAL A 114 4.91 11.15 -0.53
C VAL A 114 4.52 11.70 -1.90
N ASP A 115 4.91 10.98 -2.96
CA ASP A 115 4.40 11.22 -4.31
C ASP A 115 3.03 10.52 -4.44
N GLU A 116 1.97 11.31 -4.34
CA GLU A 116 0.59 10.83 -4.40
C GLU A 116 0.24 10.09 -5.70
N LYS A 117 0.92 10.42 -6.81
CA LYS A 117 0.67 9.78 -8.11
C LYS A 117 1.07 8.31 -8.13
N LYS A 118 2.10 7.96 -7.37
CA LYS A 118 2.64 6.60 -7.27
C LYS A 118 2.03 5.80 -6.12
N CYS A 119 1.53 6.48 -5.09
CA CYS A 119 0.98 5.84 -3.90
C CYS A 119 -0.30 5.05 -4.24
N VAL A 120 -0.36 3.79 -3.79
CA VAL A 120 -1.50 2.87 -3.99
C VAL A 120 -2.32 2.65 -2.73
N ALA A 121 -2.04 3.33 -1.64
CA ALA A 121 -2.73 3.20 -0.35
C ALA A 121 -2.57 1.83 0.33
N CYS A 122 -1.43 1.16 0.15
CA CYS A 122 -1.19 -0.17 0.75
C CYS A 122 -0.91 -0.17 2.25
N ARG A 123 -0.67 1.00 2.87
CA ARG A 123 -0.41 1.21 4.30
C ARG A 123 0.87 0.57 4.88
N LEU A 124 1.76 0.03 4.06
CA LEU A 124 3.02 -0.52 4.57
C LEU A 124 3.87 0.54 5.29
N CYS A 125 3.93 1.76 4.77
CA CYS A 125 4.64 2.87 5.41
C CYS A 125 4.06 3.24 6.78
N GLU A 126 2.74 3.17 6.94
CA GLU A 126 2.06 3.41 8.21
C GLU A 126 2.39 2.33 9.24
N SER A 127 2.44 1.06 8.81
CA SER A 127 2.72 -0.06 9.71
C SER A 127 4.15 -0.12 10.25
N VAL A 128 5.13 0.49 9.57
CA VAL A 128 6.52 0.56 10.04
C VAL A 128 6.86 1.84 10.80
N CYS A 129 5.96 2.81 10.80
CA CYS A 129 6.19 4.09 11.48
C CYS A 129 5.82 3.99 12.96
N ASP A 130 6.81 3.92 13.83
CA ASP A 130 6.63 3.87 15.28
C ASP A 130 6.20 5.22 15.90
N LYS A 131 6.30 6.31 15.13
CA LYS A 131 5.90 7.67 15.54
C LYS A 131 4.52 8.07 15.05
N ASP A 132 3.81 7.19 14.35
CA ASP A 132 2.53 7.54 13.70
C ASP A 132 2.60 8.80 12.82
N ALA A 133 3.79 9.07 12.26
CA ALA A 133 4.07 10.27 11.47
C ALA A 133 3.60 10.16 10.02
N ILE A 134 3.25 8.96 9.56
CA ILE A 134 2.69 8.73 8.22
C ILE A 134 1.43 7.90 8.35
N VAL A 135 0.36 8.35 7.72
CA VAL A 135 -0.96 7.74 7.80
C VAL A 135 -1.61 7.68 6.42
N VAL A 136 -2.46 6.70 6.20
CA VAL A 136 -3.33 6.63 5.02
C VAL A 136 -4.76 6.75 5.49
N PRO A 137 -5.37 7.96 5.42
CA PRO A 137 -6.73 8.18 5.90
C PRO A 137 -7.74 7.35 5.09
N ASP A 138 -8.81 6.91 5.74
CA ASP A 138 -9.93 6.17 5.11
C ASP A 138 -9.53 4.94 4.29
N ALA A 139 -8.36 4.36 4.55
CA ALA A 139 -7.97 3.13 3.89
C ALA A 139 -8.88 1.95 4.29
N PRO A 140 -9.24 1.07 3.35
CA PRO A 140 -10.23 0.02 3.57
C PRO A 140 -9.80 -1.05 4.58
N THR A 141 -8.50 -1.18 4.85
CA THR A 141 -7.97 -2.21 5.76
C THR A 141 -6.91 -1.62 6.69
N GLN A 142 -6.93 -2.05 7.96
CA GLN A 142 -5.90 -1.66 8.92
C GLN A 142 -4.82 -2.73 8.98
N LEU A 143 -3.58 -2.36 8.63
CA LEU A 143 -2.39 -3.21 8.74
C LEU A 143 -1.52 -2.89 9.95
N LYS A 144 -1.85 -1.86 10.71
CA LYS A 144 -1.02 -1.40 11.82
C LYS A 144 -0.74 -2.55 12.81
N GLY A 145 0.53 -2.79 13.07
CA GLY A 145 0.99 -3.85 13.96
C GLY A 145 1.11 -5.25 13.33
N TYR A 146 0.79 -5.40 12.03
CA TYR A 146 0.97 -6.65 11.31
C TYR A 146 1.82 -6.47 10.06
N LEU A 147 3.02 -7.00 10.09
CA LEU A 147 3.90 -7.12 8.93
C LEU A 147 4.36 -8.57 8.83
N PRO A 148 4.08 -9.25 7.73
CA PRO A 148 4.66 -10.57 7.48
C PRO A 148 6.20 -10.50 7.42
N ASP A 149 6.89 -11.50 7.93
CA ASP A 149 8.35 -11.54 7.98
C ASP A 149 9.04 -11.27 6.63
N PHE A 150 8.45 -11.75 5.54
CA PHE A 150 8.98 -11.53 4.20
C PHE A 150 8.94 -10.06 3.74
N VAL A 151 8.04 -9.25 4.29
CA VAL A 151 7.98 -7.81 4.01
C VAL A 151 9.08 -7.06 4.76
N VAL A 152 9.30 -7.45 6.02
CA VAL A 152 10.35 -6.87 6.88
C VAL A 152 11.75 -7.18 6.35
N MET A 153 11.95 -8.36 5.75
CA MET A 153 13.25 -8.79 5.22
C MET A 153 13.62 -8.14 3.86
N GLY A 154 12.84 -7.18 3.38
CA GLY A 154 13.17 -6.47 2.16
C GLY A 154 13.17 -7.32 0.90
N THR A 155 12.46 -8.45 0.90
CA THR A 155 12.24 -9.29 -0.29
C THR A 155 11.22 -8.68 -1.25
N GLY A 156 10.96 -7.38 -1.11
CA GLY A 156 10.27 -6.58 -2.10
C GLY A 156 10.97 -6.69 -3.46
N ARG A 157 10.26 -6.58 -4.50
CA ARG A 157 10.58 -6.56 -5.95
C ARG A 157 12.03 -6.60 -6.31
#